data_eceb8e2e24a50fd875d84aa671abc89d
#
_entry.id   eceb8e2e24a50fd875d84aa671abc89d
#
_cell.length_a   1.000
_cell.length_b   1.000
_cell.length_c   1.000
_cell.angle_alpha   90.00
_cell.angle_beta   90.00
_cell.angle_gamma   90.00
#
_symmetry.space_group_name_H-M   'P 1'
#
loop_
_entity.id
_entity.type
_entity.pdbx_description
1 polymer ?
#
loop_
_entity_poly.entity_id
_entity_poly.type
_entity_poly.pdbx_seq_one_letter_code
_entity_poly.pdbx_strand_id
1 'polypeptide(L)'
;QCGDNVEVVTVPKKIKGKTPENTRLNFEQLAQLFPSCVVETTGAGAVSTDSHAVQVPSHEEVRHSINWQALADLIGVPLDDALSSGNRREPFGFSWTGKQKAIRESMGAISKALRPCLADSKDWDSTSNLYLEGDNLDALKLLQGSYLAKIKMIYIDPPYNTGNDKSFVYNDNFTQSREEYAAEAGVVDEETGARLVTNLSSAPRYHSLWCSMIYTRLLLARSLLRKDGVIFISIDDHEQHHLRDICDEIFGERNFVAQFVWERAFSPKNDAKYVSTSHDYILMYARDIDSFTIGRLPLSEEAKARYKNPDNDPRGPWTKSDLTVKTYSKTCDYPITTPSGRVVYPTKGRCWSVNPQRFAELVQEGRIDFGEDGDKVPSLKRFLAERKREGMTPTTLLFHKMVGHSKEGAQELKALMDGGVFDGPKPVRLLRHLLTLANLDPQGSDIVLDFFSGSATTAEAVMRANAEDGGNRRFILVQFPELCAKDSPAQQAGYLNICEIGKERIRRVAAAIAYNLKCTKMVQGGVRGF
;
A
#
# COMPACT_ATOMS: atom_id res chain seq x y z
N GLN A 1 31.03 4.61 -17.30
CA GLN A 1 31.43 4.28 -15.92
C GLN A 1 30.43 4.99 -15.00
N CYS A 2 29.31 4.35 -14.70
CA CYS A 2 28.45 4.73 -13.58
C CYS A 2 29.08 4.05 -12.36
N GLY A 3 29.60 4.87 -11.42
CA GLY A 3 30.22 4.39 -10.21
C GLY A 3 29.21 3.68 -9.31
N ASP A 4 29.51 2.43 -9.04
CA ASP A 4 28.81 1.55 -8.12
C ASP A 4 29.19 1.94 -6.68
N ASN A 5 28.28 2.58 -5.98
CA ASN A 5 28.28 2.55 -4.51
C ASN A 5 26.97 1.89 -4.07
N VAL A 6 26.91 0.56 -4.20
CA VAL A 6 25.89 -0.26 -3.57
C VAL A 6 26.48 -0.76 -2.25
N GLU A 7 26.01 -0.21 -1.12
CA GLU A 7 26.24 -0.86 0.16
C GLU A 7 25.61 -2.26 0.12
N VAL A 8 26.47 -3.26 0.07
CA VAL A 8 26.08 -4.67 0.17
C VAL A 8 25.58 -4.90 1.59
N VAL A 9 24.25 -4.95 1.77
CA VAL A 9 23.70 -5.54 2.98
C VAL A 9 23.97 -7.03 2.91
N THR A 10 25.08 -7.45 3.48
CA THR A 10 25.40 -8.86 3.68
C THR A 10 24.33 -9.46 4.57
N VAL A 11 23.45 -10.26 3.98
CA VAL A 11 22.58 -11.15 4.77
C VAL A 11 23.54 -12.05 5.58
N PRO A 12 23.44 -12.08 6.92
CA PRO A 12 24.36 -12.89 7.72
C PRO A 12 24.30 -14.34 7.25
N LYS A 13 25.46 -14.96 7.02
CA LYS A 13 25.63 -16.33 6.49
C LYS A 13 24.90 -17.42 7.30
N LYS A 14 24.43 -17.13 8.50
CA LYS A 14 23.55 -17.99 9.33
C LYS A 14 22.83 -17.12 10.36
N ILE A 15 21.58 -16.86 10.17
CA ILE A 15 20.72 -16.41 11.26
C ILE A 15 20.34 -17.66 12.07
N LYS A 16 21.13 -17.96 13.09
CA LYS A 16 20.74 -18.89 14.15
C LYS A 16 20.01 -18.08 15.21
N GLY A 17 18.69 -18.14 15.24
CA GLY A 17 17.89 -17.46 16.25
C GLY A 17 16.41 -17.59 15.96
N LYS A 18 15.60 -17.41 16.99
CA LYS A 18 14.16 -17.14 16.85
C LYS A 18 13.99 -15.71 16.34
N THR A 19 12.93 -15.45 15.59
CA THR A 19 12.50 -14.07 15.32
C THR A 19 12.30 -13.33 16.64
N PRO A 20 12.48 -11.98 16.68
CA PRO A 20 12.10 -11.21 17.86
C PRO A 20 10.63 -11.47 18.19
N GLU A 21 10.36 -11.72 19.45
CA GLU A 21 8.97 -11.75 19.93
C GLU A 21 8.38 -10.34 19.80
N ASN A 22 7.24 -10.20 19.14
CA ASN A 22 6.56 -8.90 19.06
C ASN A 22 6.19 -8.36 20.44
N THR A 23 5.92 -9.24 21.39
CA THR A 23 5.73 -8.90 22.81
C THR A 23 6.93 -8.15 23.36
N ARG A 24 8.16 -8.62 23.05
CA ARG A 24 9.40 -7.97 23.47
C ARG A 24 9.58 -6.61 22.79
N LEU A 25 9.33 -6.53 21.50
CA LEU A 25 9.40 -5.25 20.75
C LEU A 25 8.38 -4.24 21.28
N ASN A 26 7.15 -4.69 21.56
CA ASN A 26 6.11 -3.85 22.16
C ASN A 26 6.49 -3.40 23.56
N PHE A 27 7.10 -4.29 24.37
CA PHE A 27 7.63 -3.94 25.68
C PHE A 27 8.72 -2.88 25.58
N GLU A 28 9.70 -3.06 24.70
CA GLU A 28 10.79 -2.09 24.48
C GLU A 28 10.25 -0.72 24.03
N GLN A 29 9.25 -0.69 23.17
CA GLN A 29 8.57 0.55 22.77
C GLN A 29 7.81 1.22 23.92
N LEU A 30 7.08 0.45 24.72
CA LEU A 30 6.40 0.96 25.92
C LEU A 30 7.40 1.46 26.96
N ALA A 31 8.49 0.74 27.14
CA ALA A 31 9.56 1.12 28.06
C ALA A 31 10.27 2.43 27.63
N GLN A 32 10.41 2.67 26.32
CA GLN A 32 10.93 3.93 25.79
C GLN A 32 9.97 5.10 25.95
N LEU A 33 8.66 4.85 25.75
CA LEU A 33 7.62 5.88 25.85
C LEU A 33 7.29 6.21 27.31
N PHE A 34 7.33 5.22 28.19
CA PHE A 34 6.93 5.33 29.59
C PHE A 34 7.97 4.67 30.53
N PRO A 35 9.21 5.16 30.58
CA PRO A 35 10.27 4.54 31.37
C PRO A 35 9.97 4.47 32.88
N SER A 36 9.16 5.37 33.42
CA SER A 36 8.69 5.34 34.81
C SER A 36 7.74 4.18 35.14
N CYS A 37 7.19 3.51 34.13
CA CYS A 37 6.33 2.35 34.32
C CYS A 37 7.09 1.01 34.23
N VAL A 38 8.39 1.03 33.99
CA VAL A 38 9.22 -0.19 33.95
C VAL A 38 9.69 -0.52 35.35
N VAL A 39 9.43 -1.75 35.78
CA VAL A 39 9.87 -2.29 37.07
C VAL A 39 10.93 -3.35 36.82
N GLU A 40 12.07 -3.22 37.52
CA GLU A 40 13.13 -4.20 37.53
C GLU A 40 13.00 -5.10 38.77
N THR A 41 12.95 -6.41 38.57
CA THR A 41 12.97 -7.39 39.65
C THR A 41 14.25 -8.20 39.58
N THR A 42 15.08 -8.06 40.59
CA THR A 42 16.28 -8.89 40.76
C THR A 42 15.97 -10.16 41.54
N GLY A 43 16.36 -11.30 40.98
CA GLY A 43 16.57 -12.65 41.54
C GLY A 43 15.70 -13.18 42.66
N ALA A 44 15.30 -14.42 42.48
CA ALA A 44 14.83 -15.41 43.47
C ALA A 44 13.97 -14.91 44.66
N GLY A 45 12.66 -14.94 44.52
CA GLY A 45 11.80 -15.12 45.69
C GLY A 45 10.74 -14.08 45.98
N ALA A 46 10.21 -13.38 45.00
CA ALA A 46 8.91 -12.71 45.19
C ALA A 46 7.95 -13.13 44.08
N VAL A 47 7.13 -14.10 44.37
CA VAL A 47 5.89 -14.35 43.60
C VAL A 47 4.99 -13.17 43.95
N SER A 48 5.03 -12.12 43.13
CA SER A 48 3.95 -11.13 43.13
C SER A 48 2.70 -11.85 42.70
N THR A 49 1.68 -11.76 43.50
CA THR A 49 0.33 -12.32 43.26
C THR A 49 -0.42 -11.57 42.16
N ASP A 50 0.22 -10.63 41.48
CA ASP A 50 -0.34 -9.94 40.34
C ASP A 50 -0.17 -10.79 39.06
N SER A 51 -1.24 -11.47 38.70
CA SER A 51 -1.36 -12.37 37.53
C SER A 51 -1.24 -11.66 36.16
N HIS A 52 -0.90 -10.39 36.11
CA HIS A 52 -0.93 -9.56 34.89
C HIS A 52 0.42 -8.95 34.47
N ALA A 53 1.52 -9.30 35.16
CA ALA A 53 2.84 -8.82 34.77
C ALA A 53 3.38 -9.58 33.54
N VAL A 54 3.60 -8.90 32.43
CA VAL A 54 4.32 -9.46 31.27
C VAL A 54 5.80 -9.50 31.62
N GLN A 55 6.36 -10.69 31.81
CA GLN A 55 7.77 -10.91 32.11
C GLN A 55 8.54 -11.16 30.82
N VAL A 56 9.58 -10.38 30.57
CA VAL A 56 10.52 -10.57 29.46
C VAL A 56 11.84 -11.12 30.02
N PRO A 57 12.26 -12.35 29.65
CA PRO A 57 13.55 -12.87 30.08
C PRO A 57 14.68 -12.07 29.41
N SER A 58 15.53 -11.43 30.19
CA SER A 58 16.81 -10.89 29.72
C SER A 58 17.92 -11.92 29.91
N HIS A 59 19.01 -11.82 29.17
CA HIS A 59 20.19 -12.69 29.33
C HIS A 59 20.98 -12.46 30.64
N GLU A 60 20.62 -11.42 31.38
CA GLU A 60 21.11 -11.13 32.73
C GLU A 60 19.94 -11.40 33.70
N GLU A 61 20.23 -11.77 34.92
CA GLU A 61 19.27 -12.18 35.96
C GLU A 61 18.22 -11.12 36.37
N VAL A 62 18.17 -10.00 35.65
CA VAL A 62 17.21 -8.90 35.84
C VAL A 62 16.00 -9.10 34.92
N ARG A 63 14.81 -9.16 35.52
CA ARG A 63 13.53 -9.21 34.78
C ARG A 63 12.90 -7.83 34.77
N HIS A 64 12.51 -7.37 33.59
CA HIS A 64 11.76 -6.14 33.41
C HIS A 64 10.28 -6.46 33.22
N SER A 65 9.40 -5.70 33.87
CA SER A 65 7.95 -5.80 33.73
C SER A 65 7.32 -4.39 33.67
N ILE A 66 6.12 -4.30 33.10
CA ILE A 66 5.37 -3.02 33.12
C ILE A 66 4.48 -2.99 34.37
N ASN A 67 4.58 -1.90 35.12
CA ASN A 67 3.61 -1.56 36.15
C ASN A 67 2.36 -0.98 35.49
N TRP A 68 1.36 -1.82 35.29
CA TRP A 68 0.13 -1.46 34.60
C TRP A 68 -0.68 -0.38 35.32
N GLN A 69 -0.62 -0.33 36.67
CA GLN A 69 -1.27 0.73 37.43
C GLN A 69 -0.62 2.08 37.15
N ALA A 70 0.71 2.15 37.21
CA ALA A 70 1.44 3.40 36.90
C ALA A 70 1.21 3.84 35.44
N LEU A 71 1.11 2.91 34.49
CA LEU A 71 0.80 3.22 33.11
C LEU A 71 -0.63 3.73 32.96
N ALA A 72 -1.61 3.09 33.60
CA ALA A 72 -3.01 3.50 33.60
C ALA A 72 -3.19 4.93 34.19
N ASP A 73 -2.51 5.21 35.29
CA ASP A 73 -2.54 6.54 35.93
C ASP A 73 -1.91 7.61 35.02
N LEU A 74 -0.82 7.28 34.32
CA LEU A 74 -0.14 8.19 33.38
C LEU A 74 -0.98 8.53 32.14
N ILE A 75 -1.72 7.55 31.61
CA ILE A 75 -2.59 7.75 30.43
C ILE A 75 -4.01 8.16 30.79
N GLY A 76 -4.32 8.26 32.10
CA GLY A 76 -5.64 8.70 32.60
C GLY A 76 -6.77 7.69 32.38
N VAL A 77 -6.46 6.37 32.30
CA VAL A 77 -7.44 5.29 32.12
C VAL A 77 -7.57 4.51 33.42
N PRO A 78 -8.77 4.38 34.03
CA PRO A 78 -8.96 3.58 35.24
C PRO A 78 -8.66 2.08 34.99
N LEU A 79 -7.82 1.48 35.83
CA LEU A 79 -7.43 0.08 35.68
C LEU A 79 -8.59 -0.89 35.92
N ASP A 80 -9.55 -0.51 36.77
CA ASP A 80 -10.73 -1.33 37.12
C ASP A 80 -11.62 -1.64 35.92
N ASP A 81 -11.65 -0.80 34.90
CA ASP A 81 -12.38 -1.03 33.66
C ASP A 81 -11.65 -2.00 32.71
N ALA A 82 -10.33 -2.13 32.83
CA ALA A 82 -9.52 -2.97 31.96
C ALA A 82 -9.32 -4.41 32.49
N LEU A 83 -9.36 -4.63 33.81
CA LEU A 83 -8.94 -5.88 34.45
C LEU A 83 -10.03 -6.58 35.27
N SER A 84 -11.14 -5.93 35.63
CA SER A 84 -12.22 -6.52 36.40
C SER A 84 -13.16 -7.32 35.50
N SER A 85 -12.82 -8.54 35.18
CA SER A 85 -13.59 -9.39 34.28
C SER A 85 -14.10 -10.65 34.94
N GLY A 86 -15.21 -10.54 35.67
CA GLY A 86 -16.17 -11.65 35.83
C GLY A 86 -17.33 -11.58 34.82
N ASN A 87 -17.57 -10.44 34.21
CA ASN A 87 -18.53 -10.26 33.12
C ASN A 87 -17.75 -9.96 31.83
N ARG A 88 -17.78 -10.85 30.85
CA ARG A 88 -17.35 -10.61 29.48
C ARG A 88 -18.22 -9.47 28.92
N ARG A 89 -17.82 -8.21 29.12
CA ARG A 89 -18.36 -7.12 28.32
C ARG A 89 -17.93 -7.38 26.89
N GLU A 90 -18.87 -7.32 25.96
CA GLU A 90 -18.54 -7.38 24.56
C GLU A 90 -17.51 -6.29 24.24
N PRO A 91 -16.38 -6.61 23.59
CA PRO A 91 -15.38 -5.59 23.26
C PRO A 91 -16.00 -4.58 22.30
N PHE A 92 -15.83 -3.31 22.59
CA PHE A 92 -16.20 -2.26 21.64
C PHE A 92 -15.33 -2.40 20.38
N GLY A 93 -15.96 -2.41 19.21
CA GLY A 93 -15.28 -2.48 17.92
C GLY A 93 -15.59 -3.78 17.15
N PHE A 94 -14.95 -3.89 15.97
CA PHE A 94 -15.11 -5.04 15.08
C PHE A 94 -14.51 -6.30 15.70
N SER A 95 -15.29 -7.38 15.79
CA SER A 95 -14.86 -8.65 16.39
C SER A 95 -15.40 -9.85 15.60
N TRP A 96 -14.65 -10.94 15.63
CA TRP A 96 -15.02 -12.22 15.01
C TRP A 96 -14.44 -13.38 15.80
N THR A 97 -14.98 -14.58 15.57
CA THR A 97 -14.46 -15.81 16.18
C THR A 97 -13.03 -16.09 15.71
N GLY A 98 -12.09 -16.22 16.66
CA GLY A 98 -10.67 -16.45 16.37
C GLY A 98 -9.78 -15.20 16.40
N LYS A 99 -10.31 -13.98 16.58
CA LYS A 99 -9.51 -12.73 16.62
C LYS A 99 -8.38 -12.78 17.66
N GLN A 100 -8.67 -13.24 18.90
CA GLN A 100 -7.67 -13.32 19.96
C GLN A 100 -6.56 -14.35 19.64
N LYS A 101 -6.92 -15.46 18.98
CA LYS A 101 -5.95 -16.43 18.47
C LYS A 101 -5.05 -15.82 17.41
N ALA A 102 -5.62 -15.09 16.46
CA ALA A 102 -4.88 -14.37 15.42
C ALA A 102 -3.89 -13.35 16.01
N ILE A 103 -4.30 -12.58 17.04
CA ILE A 103 -3.39 -11.64 17.73
C ILE A 103 -2.21 -12.40 18.33
N ARG A 104 -2.45 -13.48 19.09
CA ARG A 104 -1.37 -14.28 19.70
C ARG A 104 -0.44 -14.88 18.65
N GLU A 105 -0.99 -15.35 17.53
CA GLU A 105 -0.22 -15.93 16.46
C GLU A 105 0.71 -14.91 15.78
N SER A 106 0.25 -13.68 15.55
CA SER A 106 1.08 -12.61 14.99
C SER A 106 2.27 -12.27 15.90
N MET A 107 2.10 -12.40 17.22
CA MET A 107 3.11 -12.08 18.23
C MET A 107 4.13 -13.19 18.47
N GLY A 108 3.73 -14.45 18.25
CA GLY A 108 4.57 -15.62 18.53
C GLY A 108 5.86 -15.65 17.70
N ALA A 109 6.99 -15.93 18.37
CA ALA A 109 8.27 -16.11 17.68
C ALA A 109 8.29 -17.42 16.89
N ILE A 110 9.03 -17.44 15.78
CA ILE A 110 9.24 -18.63 14.96
C ILE A 110 10.70 -19.05 14.97
N SER A 111 10.95 -20.35 14.80
CA SER A 111 12.31 -20.95 14.72
C SER A 111 12.80 -21.10 13.26
N LYS A 112 12.10 -20.52 12.30
CA LYS A 112 12.45 -20.54 10.87
C LYS A 112 13.50 -19.49 10.54
N ALA A 113 14.22 -19.68 9.44
CA ALA A 113 15.21 -18.75 8.94
C ALA A 113 15.15 -18.67 7.41
N LEU A 114 15.50 -17.52 6.85
CA LEU A 114 15.69 -17.36 5.41
C LEU A 114 16.90 -18.18 4.96
N ARG A 115 16.73 -18.93 3.87
CA ARG A 115 17.80 -19.71 3.25
C ARG A 115 18.09 -19.15 1.86
N PRO A 116 19.34 -18.69 1.60
CA PRO A 116 19.73 -18.25 0.27
C PRO A 116 19.57 -19.36 -0.77
N CYS A 117 18.95 -19.07 -1.92
CA CYS A 117 18.86 -19.94 -3.07
C CYS A 117 19.70 -19.36 -4.22
N LEU A 118 21.01 -19.60 -4.19
CA LEU A 118 21.95 -19.02 -5.16
C LEU A 118 21.68 -19.50 -6.59
N ALA A 119 21.25 -20.76 -6.75
CA ALA A 119 20.97 -21.35 -8.06
C ALA A 119 19.83 -20.62 -8.81
N ASP A 120 18.85 -20.10 -8.08
CA ASP A 120 17.71 -19.37 -8.63
C ASP A 120 17.90 -17.86 -8.68
N SER A 121 18.92 -17.35 -7.97
CA SER A 121 19.21 -15.94 -7.87
C SER A 121 19.96 -15.44 -9.10
N LYS A 122 19.69 -14.18 -9.47
CA LYS A 122 20.45 -13.47 -10.49
C LYS A 122 21.10 -12.25 -9.86
N ASP A 123 22.39 -12.03 -10.22
CA ASP A 123 23.17 -10.90 -9.74
C ASP A 123 23.19 -10.79 -8.20
N TRP A 124 23.34 -11.94 -7.54
CA TRP A 124 23.24 -12.11 -6.08
C TRP A 124 24.06 -11.10 -5.28
N ASP A 125 25.29 -10.84 -5.72
CA ASP A 125 26.23 -9.97 -4.98
C ASP A 125 25.95 -8.48 -5.19
N SER A 126 25.17 -8.12 -6.21
CA SER A 126 24.91 -6.73 -6.60
C SER A 126 23.44 -6.29 -6.46
N THR A 127 22.50 -7.25 -6.39
CA THR A 127 21.07 -6.90 -6.23
C THR A 127 20.69 -6.67 -4.79
N SER A 128 19.83 -5.69 -4.55
CA SER A 128 19.18 -5.45 -3.25
C SER A 128 17.68 -5.79 -3.26
N ASN A 129 17.18 -6.35 -4.38
CA ASN A 129 15.82 -6.86 -4.48
C ASN A 129 15.73 -8.26 -3.88
N LEU A 130 14.59 -8.57 -3.25
CA LEU A 130 14.35 -9.88 -2.64
C LEU A 130 13.09 -10.53 -3.21
N TYR A 131 13.19 -11.84 -3.44
CA TYR A 131 12.04 -12.71 -3.69
C TYR A 131 12.08 -13.84 -2.65
N LEU A 132 11.07 -13.93 -1.79
CA LEU A 132 10.96 -14.89 -0.70
C LEU A 132 9.89 -15.92 -1.02
N GLU A 133 10.27 -17.20 -1.02
CA GLU A 133 9.34 -18.31 -1.20
C GLU A 133 8.98 -18.88 0.17
N GLY A 134 7.68 -18.91 0.47
CA GLY A 134 7.17 -19.45 1.71
C GLY A 134 5.89 -18.76 2.19
N ASP A 135 5.46 -19.14 3.38
CA ASP A 135 4.32 -18.51 4.02
C ASP A 135 4.62 -17.04 4.33
N ASN A 136 3.69 -16.16 3.99
CA ASN A 136 3.88 -14.72 4.15
C ASN A 136 3.84 -14.26 5.61
N LEU A 137 3.15 -14.94 6.51
CA LEU A 137 3.17 -14.63 7.94
C LEU A 137 4.58 -14.89 8.52
N ASP A 138 5.19 -16.02 8.16
CA ASP A 138 6.55 -16.35 8.55
C ASP A 138 7.56 -15.36 7.96
N ALA A 139 7.43 -15.06 6.67
CA ALA A 139 8.27 -14.10 5.99
C ALA A 139 8.19 -12.71 6.62
N LEU A 140 6.99 -12.22 6.94
CA LEU A 140 6.79 -10.94 7.61
C LEU A 140 7.43 -10.90 9.00
N LYS A 141 7.35 -11.99 9.78
CA LYS A 141 8.04 -12.11 11.08
C LYS A 141 9.57 -12.05 10.92
N LEU A 142 10.11 -12.72 9.91
CA LEU A 142 11.56 -12.71 9.61
C LEU A 142 12.04 -11.33 9.15
N LEU A 143 11.23 -10.63 8.35
CA LEU A 143 11.55 -9.30 7.86
C LEU A 143 11.62 -8.24 8.97
N GLN A 144 10.90 -8.41 10.09
CA GLN A 144 10.95 -7.45 11.19
C GLN A 144 12.38 -7.20 11.72
N GLY A 145 13.21 -8.24 11.78
CA GLY A 145 14.59 -8.10 12.28
C GLY A 145 15.45 -7.13 11.48
N SER A 146 15.18 -6.96 10.18
CA SER A 146 16.01 -6.14 9.28
C SER A 146 15.27 -4.96 8.67
N TYR A 147 13.94 -5.02 8.56
CA TYR A 147 13.14 -4.06 7.82
C TYR A 147 12.08 -3.31 8.67
N LEU A 148 12.16 -3.38 10.00
CA LEU A 148 11.29 -2.62 10.91
C LEU A 148 11.35 -1.13 10.54
N ALA A 149 10.19 -0.52 10.30
CA ALA A 149 10.04 0.90 9.92
C ALA A 149 10.90 1.34 8.72
N LYS A 150 11.16 0.45 7.73
CA LYS A 150 11.97 0.75 6.54
C LYS A 150 11.20 0.72 5.22
N ILE A 151 10.01 0.14 5.19
CA ILE A 151 9.22 -0.01 3.98
C ILE A 151 8.46 1.29 3.67
N LYS A 152 8.62 1.83 2.46
CA LYS A 152 7.91 3.05 2.03
C LYS A 152 6.52 2.75 1.50
N MET A 153 6.38 1.68 0.73
CA MET A 153 5.10 1.28 0.15
C MET A 153 4.88 -0.21 0.37
N ILE A 154 3.67 -0.56 0.77
CA ILE A 154 3.17 -1.93 0.69
C ILE A 154 2.03 -1.94 -0.31
N TYR A 155 2.04 -2.92 -1.22
CA TYR A 155 0.90 -3.27 -2.05
C TYR A 155 0.59 -4.73 -1.85
N ILE A 156 -0.68 -5.08 -1.71
CA ILE A 156 -1.12 -6.46 -1.66
C ILE A 156 -2.42 -6.68 -2.42
N ASP A 157 -2.51 -7.87 -2.99
CA ASP A 157 -3.69 -8.40 -3.67
C ASP A 157 -4.06 -9.75 -3.03
N PRO A 158 -4.66 -9.73 -1.80
CA PRO A 158 -4.98 -10.94 -1.06
C PRO A 158 -6.12 -11.72 -1.72
N PRO A 159 -6.35 -12.99 -1.34
CA PRO A 159 -7.55 -13.71 -1.76
C PRO A 159 -8.82 -12.94 -1.39
N TYR A 160 -9.79 -12.87 -2.32
CA TYR A 160 -11.02 -12.07 -2.16
C TYR A 160 -12.15 -12.82 -1.46
N ASN A 161 -11.95 -14.07 -1.07
CA ASN A 161 -12.92 -14.92 -0.39
C ASN A 161 -14.25 -15.08 -1.15
N THR A 162 -14.17 -15.34 -2.46
CA THR A 162 -15.34 -15.40 -3.37
C THR A 162 -16.18 -16.67 -3.23
N GLY A 163 -15.89 -17.53 -2.25
CA GLY A 163 -16.61 -18.79 -2.02
C GLY A 163 -16.22 -19.95 -2.93
N ASN A 164 -15.27 -19.77 -3.84
CA ASN A 164 -14.65 -20.84 -4.60
C ASN A 164 -13.54 -21.47 -3.77
N ASP A 165 -13.77 -22.66 -3.20
CA ASP A 165 -12.81 -23.41 -2.36
C ASP A 165 -11.42 -23.62 -3.02
N LYS A 166 -11.31 -23.43 -4.32
CA LYS A 166 -10.07 -23.58 -5.08
C LYS A 166 -9.10 -22.40 -5.00
N SER A 167 -9.57 -21.23 -4.56
CA SER A 167 -8.75 -20.01 -4.47
C SER A 167 -8.19 -19.73 -3.08
N PHE A 168 -8.53 -20.56 -2.09
CA PHE A 168 -8.10 -20.40 -0.69
C PHE A 168 -7.16 -21.53 -0.30
N VAL A 169 -6.05 -21.66 -1.02
CA VAL A 169 -5.00 -22.67 -0.76
C VAL A 169 -3.87 -22.03 0.08
N TYR A 170 -4.20 -21.25 1.06
CA TYR A 170 -3.26 -21.04 2.15
C TYR A 170 -3.35 -22.23 3.09
N ASN A 171 -2.29 -23.04 3.08
CA ASN A 171 -2.11 -24.13 4.01
C ASN A 171 -1.81 -23.52 5.40
N ASP A 172 -2.84 -22.92 5.96
CA ASP A 172 -2.77 -22.25 7.22
C ASP A 172 -2.86 -23.28 8.33
N ASN A 173 -1.99 -23.13 9.30
CA ASN A 173 -2.22 -23.59 10.66
C ASN A 173 -3.52 -22.96 11.26
N PHE A 174 -4.27 -22.19 10.48
CA PHE A 174 -5.65 -21.75 10.67
C PHE A 174 -6.69 -22.79 10.32
N THR A 175 -6.32 -23.96 9.86
CA THR A 175 -7.22 -25.10 9.87
C THR A 175 -7.42 -25.54 11.34
N GLN A 176 -8.22 -24.76 12.06
CA GLN A 176 -9.00 -25.36 13.11
C GLN A 176 -9.69 -26.56 12.49
N SER A 177 -9.57 -27.71 13.15
CA SER A 177 -10.38 -28.82 12.73
C SER A 177 -11.83 -28.31 12.67
N ARG A 178 -12.61 -28.85 11.76
CA ARG A 178 -14.02 -28.47 11.60
C ARG A 178 -14.77 -28.59 12.94
N GLU A 179 -14.28 -29.46 13.79
CA GLU A 179 -14.76 -29.72 15.12
C GLU A 179 -14.38 -28.63 16.15
N GLU A 180 -13.12 -28.16 16.13
CA GLU A 180 -12.65 -27.09 17.04
C GLU A 180 -13.33 -25.76 16.74
N TYR A 181 -13.51 -25.41 15.46
CA TYR A 181 -14.24 -24.20 15.08
C TYR A 181 -15.72 -24.29 15.48
N ALA A 182 -16.34 -25.46 15.27
CA ALA A 182 -17.75 -25.66 15.59
C ALA A 182 -18.02 -25.55 17.12
N ALA A 183 -17.08 -25.96 17.94
CA ALA A 183 -17.14 -25.77 19.39
C ALA A 183 -16.96 -24.30 19.80
N GLU A 184 -15.93 -23.61 19.28
CA GLU A 184 -15.70 -22.18 19.58
C GLU A 184 -16.81 -21.25 19.07
N ALA A 185 -17.45 -21.60 17.96
CA ALA A 185 -18.55 -20.83 17.38
C ALA A 185 -19.93 -21.16 17.98
N GLY A 186 -20.00 -22.12 18.91
CA GLY A 186 -21.27 -22.58 19.48
C GLY A 186 -22.20 -23.27 18.46
N VAL A 187 -21.63 -23.86 17.42
CA VAL A 187 -22.35 -24.53 16.32
C VAL A 187 -22.58 -26.02 16.63
N VAL A 188 -21.91 -26.51 17.65
CA VAL A 188 -22.02 -27.86 18.16
C VAL A 188 -22.40 -27.78 19.64
N ASP A 189 -23.36 -28.59 20.04
CA ASP A 189 -23.73 -28.74 21.44
C ASP A 189 -22.59 -29.46 22.16
N GLU A 190 -22.04 -28.85 23.20
CA GLU A 190 -20.88 -29.37 23.93
C GLU A 190 -21.16 -30.67 24.68
N GLU A 191 -22.42 -30.92 25.07
CA GLU A 191 -22.80 -32.13 25.85
C GLU A 191 -23.13 -33.30 24.92
N THR A 192 -23.77 -33.04 23.79
CA THR A 192 -24.29 -34.11 22.91
C THR A 192 -23.47 -34.30 21.65
N GLY A 193 -22.57 -33.35 21.30
CA GLY A 193 -21.86 -33.34 20.04
C GLY A 193 -22.75 -33.11 18.80
N ALA A 194 -24.04 -32.79 19.04
CA ALA A 194 -25.00 -32.59 17.97
C ALA A 194 -24.76 -31.25 17.28
N ARG A 195 -24.83 -31.25 15.94
CA ARG A 195 -24.61 -30.08 15.13
C ARG A 195 -25.83 -29.16 15.13
N LEU A 196 -25.67 -27.92 15.62
CA LEU A 196 -26.76 -26.97 15.78
C LEU A 196 -27.09 -26.21 14.50
N VAL A 197 -26.14 -26.09 13.55
CA VAL A 197 -26.30 -25.33 12.30
C VAL A 197 -25.67 -26.04 11.10
N THR A 198 -26.34 -25.99 9.95
CA THR A 198 -25.82 -26.51 8.69
C THR A 198 -24.75 -25.55 8.14
N ASN A 199 -23.58 -26.09 7.80
CA ASN A 199 -22.44 -25.31 7.33
C ASN A 199 -22.57 -24.99 5.84
N LEU A 200 -23.17 -23.85 5.51
CA LEU A 200 -23.28 -23.34 4.15
C LEU A 200 -22.02 -22.54 3.77
N SER A 201 -21.69 -22.47 2.48
CA SER A 201 -20.59 -21.64 1.95
C SER A 201 -20.74 -20.14 2.28
N SER A 202 -21.97 -19.70 2.57
CA SER A 202 -22.30 -18.35 3.03
C SER A 202 -22.23 -18.18 4.56
N ALA A 203 -21.73 -19.18 5.30
CA ALA A 203 -21.67 -19.09 6.76
C ALA A 203 -20.63 -18.06 7.23
N PRO A 204 -20.87 -17.34 8.34
CA PRO A 204 -19.93 -16.36 8.93
C PRO A 204 -18.51 -16.90 9.15
N ARG A 205 -18.35 -18.21 9.21
CA ARG A 205 -17.06 -18.92 9.31
C ARG A 205 -16.06 -18.50 8.23
N TYR A 206 -16.50 -18.34 6.97
CA TYR A 206 -15.61 -17.97 5.89
C TYR A 206 -15.01 -16.58 6.11
N HIS A 207 -15.82 -15.63 6.53
CA HIS A 207 -15.39 -14.28 6.86
C HIS A 207 -14.44 -14.26 8.06
N SER A 208 -14.74 -15.04 9.12
CA SER A 208 -13.90 -15.10 10.33
C SER A 208 -12.50 -15.66 10.05
N LEU A 209 -12.38 -16.70 9.23
CA LEU A 209 -11.09 -17.27 8.83
C LEU A 209 -10.31 -16.29 7.98
N TRP A 210 -10.96 -15.66 7.00
CA TRP A 210 -10.35 -14.65 6.17
C TRP A 210 -9.88 -13.44 7.00
N CYS A 211 -10.74 -12.94 7.91
CA CYS A 211 -10.39 -11.86 8.83
C CYS A 211 -9.15 -12.22 9.68
N SER A 212 -9.09 -13.44 10.20
CA SER A 212 -7.94 -13.90 11.00
C SER A 212 -6.66 -13.95 10.17
N MET A 213 -6.73 -14.46 8.95
CA MET A 213 -5.61 -14.53 8.01
C MET A 213 -5.07 -13.14 7.68
N ILE A 214 -5.93 -12.21 7.26
CA ILE A 214 -5.48 -10.87 6.83
C ILE A 214 -5.03 -10.02 8.02
N TYR A 215 -5.71 -10.13 9.17
CA TYR A 215 -5.42 -9.37 10.39
C TYR A 215 -3.99 -9.60 10.89
N THR A 216 -3.55 -10.86 10.99
CA THR A 216 -2.19 -11.22 11.45
C THR A 216 -1.12 -10.58 10.58
N ARG A 217 -1.32 -10.60 9.28
CA ARG A 217 -0.37 -10.06 8.29
C ARG A 217 -0.34 -8.54 8.28
N LEU A 218 -1.49 -7.89 8.42
CA LEU A 218 -1.57 -6.42 8.47
C LEU A 218 -0.98 -5.85 9.76
N LEU A 219 -1.10 -6.54 10.91
CA LEU A 219 -0.41 -6.15 12.15
C LEU A 219 1.10 -6.08 11.95
N LEU A 220 1.70 -7.10 11.31
CA LEU A 220 3.12 -7.14 11.02
C LEU A 220 3.51 -6.12 9.95
N ALA A 221 2.71 -6.01 8.89
CA ALA A 221 2.93 -5.06 7.80
C ALA A 221 3.00 -3.62 8.30
N ARG A 222 2.11 -3.24 9.24
CA ARG A 222 2.13 -1.91 9.86
C ARG A 222 3.45 -1.59 10.53
N SER A 223 4.07 -2.56 11.21
CA SER A 223 5.35 -2.37 11.90
C SER A 223 6.53 -2.20 10.93
N LEU A 224 6.44 -2.77 9.73
CA LEU A 224 7.46 -2.64 8.69
C LEU A 224 7.39 -1.28 7.97
N LEU A 225 6.21 -0.63 7.95
CA LEU A 225 6.04 0.67 7.29
C LEU A 225 6.82 1.77 8.01
N ARG A 226 7.54 2.55 7.23
CA ARG A 226 8.13 3.84 7.62
C ARG A 226 7.04 4.81 8.08
N LYS A 227 7.38 5.82 8.87
CA LYS A 227 6.43 6.82 9.37
C LYS A 227 5.65 7.50 8.22
N ASP A 228 6.33 7.85 7.13
CA ASP A 228 5.75 8.40 5.90
C ASP A 228 5.34 7.32 4.88
N GLY A 229 5.24 6.07 5.32
CA GLY A 229 4.88 4.93 4.49
C GLY A 229 3.38 4.80 4.26
N VAL A 230 3.01 4.00 3.25
CA VAL A 230 1.63 3.80 2.81
C VAL A 230 1.38 2.34 2.42
N ILE A 231 0.16 1.86 2.65
CA ILE A 231 -0.30 0.56 2.17
C ILE A 231 -1.48 0.71 1.22
N PHE A 232 -1.48 -0.08 0.14
CA PHE A 232 -2.59 -0.25 -0.79
C PHE A 232 -3.03 -1.71 -0.77
N ILE A 233 -4.33 -1.95 -0.66
CA ILE A 233 -4.90 -3.29 -0.58
C ILE A 233 -6.02 -3.40 -1.59
N SER A 234 -5.86 -4.28 -2.59
CA SER A 234 -6.90 -4.60 -3.55
C SER A 234 -7.92 -5.55 -2.92
N ILE A 235 -9.20 -5.36 -3.21
CA ILE A 235 -10.31 -6.19 -2.73
C ILE A 235 -11.56 -5.97 -3.58
N ASP A 236 -12.50 -6.93 -3.56
CA ASP A 236 -13.82 -6.76 -4.14
C ASP A 236 -14.93 -6.65 -3.07
N ASP A 237 -16.19 -6.68 -3.50
CA ASP A 237 -17.37 -6.52 -2.63
C ASP A 237 -17.50 -7.61 -1.55
N HIS A 238 -16.85 -8.79 -1.69
CA HIS A 238 -17.02 -9.89 -0.74
C HIS A 238 -16.47 -9.54 0.65
N GLU A 239 -15.28 -8.92 0.73
CA GLU A 239 -14.60 -8.65 2.00
C GLU A 239 -14.20 -7.17 2.20
N GLN A 240 -14.58 -6.26 1.30
CA GLN A 240 -14.21 -4.84 1.38
C GLN A 240 -14.58 -4.21 2.73
N HIS A 241 -15.78 -4.46 3.23
CA HIS A 241 -16.27 -3.88 4.48
C HIS A 241 -15.51 -4.42 5.70
N HIS A 242 -15.26 -5.74 5.79
CA HIS A 242 -14.46 -6.32 6.86
C HIS A 242 -13.00 -5.82 6.81
N LEU A 243 -12.43 -5.71 5.60
CA LEU A 243 -11.08 -5.19 5.43
C LEU A 243 -10.98 -3.74 5.92
N ARG A 244 -12.00 -2.93 5.65
CA ARG A 244 -12.06 -1.54 6.11
C ARG A 244 -12.04 -1.47 7.64
N ASP A 245 -12.87 -2.24 8.33
CA ASP A 245 -12.92 -2.28 9.79
C ASP A 245 -11.59 -2.76 10.40
N ILE A 246 -10.98 -3.80 9.81
CA ILE A 246 -9.66 -4.31 10.22
C ILE A 246 -8.58 -3.23 10.05
N CYS A 247 -8.58 -2.53 8.93
CA CYS A 247 -7.58 -1.48 8.67
C CYS A 247 -7.78 -0.27 9.57
N ASP A 248 -9.02 0.13 9.86
CA ASP A 248 -9.31 1.22 10.79
C ASP A 248 -8.82 0.88 12.21
N GLU A 249 -8.93 -0.38 12.65
CA GLU A 249 -8.38 -0.83 13.92
C GLU A 249 -6.85 -0.85 13.92
N ILE A 250 -6.22 -1.42 12.88
CA ILE A 250 -4.78 -1.62 12.85
C ILE A 250 -4.03 -0.32 12.56
N PHE A 251 -4.41 0.42 11.54
CA PHE A 251 -3.72 1.64 11.11
C PHE A 251 -4.24 2.90 11.82
N GLY A 252 -5.48 2.86 12.32
CA GLY A 252 -6.24 3.98 12.85
C GLY A 252 -7.07 4.66 11.77
N GLU A 253 -8.36 4.92 12.04
CA GLU A 253 -9.31 5.56 11.13
C GLU A 253 -8.79 6.90 10.57
N ARG A 254 -8.12 7.70 11.40
CA ARG A 254 -7.52 8.98 11.00
C ARG A 254 -6.46 8.85 9.89
N ASN A 255 -5.86 7.68 9.73
CA ASN A 255 -4.83 7.38 8.75
C ASN A 255 -5.40 6.83 7.43
N PHE A 256 -6.72 6.71 7.33
CA PHE A 256 -7.37 6.43 6.07
C PHE A 256 -7.17 7.57 5.07
N VAL A 257 -6.62 7.26 3.89
CA VAL A 257 -6.37 8.25 2.85
C VAL A 257 -7.50 8.26 1.83
N ALA A 258 -7.79 7.10 1.24
CA ALA A 258 -8.82 6.95 0.21
C ALA A 258 -9.21 5.50 -0.02
N GLN A 259 -10.40 5.30 -0.58
CA GLN A 259 -10.81 4.08 -1.24
C GLN A 259 -10.96 4.40 -2.73
N PHE A 260 -10.15 3.74 -3.55
CA PHE A 260 -10.26 3.86 -4.99
C PHE A 260 -11.26 2.83 -5.53
N VAL A 261 -11.97 3.22 -6.58
CA VAL A 261 -12.81 2.34 -7.40
C VAL A 261 -12.10 2.13 -8.72
N TRP A 262 -11.58 0.91 -8.93
CA TRP A 262 -10.87 0.55 -10.14
C TRP A 262 -11.80 -0.13 -11.15
N GLU A 263 -11.95 0.46 -12.32
CA GLU A 263 -12.69 -0.10 -13.44
C GLU A 263 -11.89 -1.27 -14.05
N ARG A 264 -12.04 -2.48 -13.44
CA ARG A 264 -11.32 -3.68 -13.87
C ARG A 264 -11.86 -4.30 -15.14
N ALA A 265 -13.10 -3.98 -15.50
CA ALA A 265 -13.76 -4.43 -16.71
C ALA A 265 -14.69 -3.34 -17.24
N PHE A 266 -14.65 -3.10 -18.55
CA PHE A 266 -15.46 -2.07 -19.19
C PHE A 266 -16.64 -2.63 -19.99
N SER A 267 -16.67 -3.95 -20.28
CA SER A 267 -17.75 -4.62 -20.97
C SER A 267 -18.66 -5.33 -19.96
N PRO A 268 -19.97 -5.08 -19.96
CA PRO A 268 -20.92 -5.81 -19.13
C PRO A 268 -20.88 -7.31 -19.43
N LYS A 269 -21.07 -8.14 -18.41
CA LYS A 269 -21.27 -9.57 -18.55
C LYS A 269 -22.75 -9.84 -18.79
N ASN A 270 -23.09 -10.36 -19.97
CA ASN A 270 -24.47 -10.64 -20.35
C ASN A 270 -25.10 -11.82 -19.58
N ASP A 271 -24.28 -12.65 -18.96
CA ASP A 271 -24.67 -13.78 -18.12
C ASP A 271 -24.91 -13.39 -16.65
N ALA A 272 -24.70 -12.12 -16.29
CA ALA A 272 -24.97 -11.63 -14.95
C ALA A 272 -26.48 -11.63 -14.66
N LYS A 273 -26.89 -12.36 -13.61
CA LYS A 273 -28.30 -12.52 -13.24
C LYS A 273 -29.00 -11.19 -12.89
N TYR A 274 -28.27 -10.25 -12.28
CA TYR A 274 -28.79 -8.96 -11.82
C TYR A 274 -27.98 -7.79 -12.39
N VAL A 275 -26.79 -7.56 -11.84
CA VAL A 275 -25.91 -6.45 -12.21
C VAL A 275 -24.52 -6.99 -12.51
N SER A 276 -23.93 -6.55 -13.61
CA SER A 276 -22.56 -6.90 -13.96
C SER A 276 -21.58 -6.06 -13.14
N THR A 277 -20.84 -6.67 -12.24
CA THR A 277 -19.78 -6.00 -11.47
C THR A 277 -18.59 -5.71 -12.37
N SER A 278 -18.24 -4.43 -12.50
CA SER A 278 -17.19 -3.94 -13.40
C SER A 278 -15.97 -3.36 -12.66
N HIS A 279 -15.99 -3.36 -11.34
CA HIS A 279 -14.94 -2.72 -10.53
C HIS A 279 -14.48 -3.63 -9.38
N ASP A 280 -13.30 -3.31 -8.89
CA ASP A 280 -12.78 -3.71 -7.59
C ASP A 280 -12.39 -2.44 -6.81
N TYR A 281 -12.06 -2.58 -5.54
CA TYR A 281 -11.60 -1.50 -4.68
C TYR A 281 -10.11 -1.61 -4.41
N ILE A 282 -9.50 -0.46 -4.10
CA ILE A 282 -8.15 -0.40 -3.52
C ILE A 282 -8.22 0.53 -2.31
N LEU A 283 -8.05 -0.04 -1.11
CA LEU A 283 -7.98 0.74 0.11
C LEU A 283 -6.56 1.30 0.28
N MET A 284 -6.47 2.56 0.72
CA MET A 284 -5.22 3.25 0.96
C MET A 284 -5.17 3.80 2.38
N TYR A 285 -4.15 3.36 3.14
CA TYR A 285 -3.87 3.85 4.49
C TYR A 285 -2.44 4.34 4.60
N ALA A 286 -2.25 5.51 5.19
CA ALA A 286 -0.92 5.97 5.62
C ALA A 286 -0.52 5.29 6.94
N ARG A 287 0.78 5.14 7.19
CA ARG A 287 1.26 4.75 8.53
C ARG A 287 1.03 5.87 9.54
N ASP A 288 1.23 7.11 9.12
CA ASP A 288 0.93 8.35 9.85
C ASP A 288 0.57 9.43 8.83
N ILE A 289 -0.68 9.87 8.84
CA ILE A 289 -1.24 10.82 7.85
C ILE A 289 -0.53 12.17 7.87
N ASP A 290 -0.07 12.61 9.04
CA ASP A 290 0.61 13.89 9.18
C ASP A 290 2.02 13.90 8.59
N SER A 291 2.63 12.73 8.46
CA SER A 291 3.95 12.52 7.86
C SER A 291 3.90 12.11 6.38
N PHE A 292 2.75 11.59 5.93
CA PHE A 292 2.58 11.13 4.56
C PHE A 292 2.30 12.29 3.60
N THR A 293 2.95 12.27 2.45
CA THR A 293 2.66 13.20 1.34
C THR A 293 2.32 12.39 0.10
N ILE A 294 1.12 12.57 -0.44
CA ILE A 294 0.68 11.88 -1.65
C ILE A 294 1.40 12.41 -2.89
N GLY A 295 1.82 11.50 -3.76
CA GLY A 295 2.42 11.86 -5.04
C GLY A 295 1.43 12.50 -6.00
N ARG A 296 1.94 13.36 -6.87
CA ARG A 296 1.16 14.08 -7.88
C ARG A 296 1.26 13.38 -9.23
N LEU A 297 0.15 13.34 -9.95
CA LEU A 297 0.10 12.75 -11.27
C LEU A 297 0.62 13.72 -12.34
N PRO A 298 1.26 13.23 -13.40
CA PRO A 298 1.59 14.08 -14.54
C PRO A 298 0.31 14.59 -15.20
N LEU A 299 0.41 15.75 -15.84
CA LEU A 299 -0.70 16.31 -16.61
C LEU A 299 -1.06 15.38 -17.78
N SER A 300 -2.36 15.09 -17.94
CA SER A 300 -2.84 14.36 -19.11
C SER A 300 -2.64 15.16 -20.40
N GLU A 301 -2.61 14.48 -21.54
CA GLU A 301 -2.48 15.15 -22.84
C GLU A 301 -3.66 16.09 -23.12
N GLU A 302 -4.87 15.72 -22.71
CA GLU A 302 -6.05 16.59 -22.81
C GLU A 302 -5.92 17.84 -21.93
N ALA A 303 -5.32 17.70 -20.74
CA ALA A 303 -5.05 18.84 -19.88
C ALA A 303 -3.96 19.75 -20.48
N LYS A 304 -2.90 19.18 -21.06
CA LYS A 304 -1.85 19.93 -21.76
C LYS A 304 -2.38 20.66 -23.00
N ALA A 305 -3.28 20.03 -23.76
CA ALA A 305 -3.87 20.62 -24.97
C ALA A 305 -4.70 21.89 -24.71
N ARG A 306 -5.12 22.15 -23.46
CA ARG A 306 -5.80 23.39 -23.07
C ARG A 306 -4.89 24.59 -22.95
N TYR A 307 -3.58 24.35 -22.87
CA TYR A 307 -2.58 25.41 -22.76
C TYR A 307 -2.15 25.85 -24.16
N LYS A 308 -2.29 27.14 -24.43
CA LYS A 308 -1.92 27.77 -25.70
C LYS A 308 -1.02 28.97 -25.41
N ASN A 309 -0.36 29.48 -26.42
CA ASN A 309 0.47 30.70 -26.32
C ASN A 309 0.08 31.72 -27.40
N PRO A 310 -1.12 32.32 -27.31
CA PRO A 310 -1.63 33.20 -28.35
C PRO A 310 -0.87 34.55 -28.45
N ASP A 311 -0.25 34.95 -27.34
CA ASP A 311 0.49 36.23 -27.19
C ASP A 311 2.01 36.06 -27.22
N ASN A 312 2.50 34.87 -27.57
CA ASN A 312 3.93 34.54 -27.61
C ASN A 312 4.67 34.86 -26.30
N ASP A 313 4.02 34.65 -25.15
CA ASP A 313 4.62 34.88 -23.85
C ASP A 313 5.89 34.01 -23.70
N PRO A 314 7.04 34.60 -23.29
CA PRO A 314 8.31 33.87 -23.20
C PRO A 314 8.30 32.73 -22.16
N ARG A 315 7.38 32.74 -21.21
CA ARG A 315 7.17 31.67 -20.22
C ARG A 315 6.49 30.43 -20.81
N GLY A 316 6.02 30.53 -22.08
CA GLY A 316 5.41 29.43 -22.82
C GLY A 316 3.89 29.35 -22.71
N PRO A 317 3.30 28.19 -23.07
CA PRO A 317 1.84 28.03 -23.11
C PRO A 317 1.18 28.23 -21.76
N TRP A 318 0.01 28.87 -21.76
CA TRP A 318 -0.80 29.15 -20.58
C TRP A 318 -2.30 28.90 -20.81
N THR A 319 -3.07 28.85 -19.75
CA THR A 319 -4.54 28.78 -19.76
C THR A 319 -5.14 29.83 -18.84
N LYS A 320 -6.39 30.20 -19.09
CA LYS A 320 -7.14 31.17 -18.28
C LYS A 320 -7.60 30.54 -16.97
N SER A 321 -7.46 31.28 -15.89
CA SER A 321 -8.01 30.97 -14.57
C SER A 321 -8.88 32.12 -14.09
N ASP A 322 -10.03 31.79 -13.50
CA ASP A 322 -10.93 32.77 -12.88
C ASP A 322 -10.16 33.57 -11.80
N LEU A 323 -10.27 34.89 -11.87
CA LEU A 323 -9.67 35.82 -10.92
C LEU A 323 -10.64 36.12 -9.76
N THR A 324 -11.84 35.52 -9.71
CA THR A 324 -12.82 35.78 -8.66
C THR A 324 -12.98 34.60 -7.71
N VAL A 325 -13.35 34.89 -6.46
CA VAL A 325 -13.62 33.90 -5.40
C VAL A 325 -14.98 34.12 -4.75
N LYS A 326 -15.57 33.04 -4.18
CA LYS A 326 -16.85 33.12 -3.45
C LYS A 326 -16.70 33.66 -2.04
N THR A 327 -15.51 33.49 -1.42
CA THR A 327 -15.23 34.02 -0.09
C THR A 327 -15.07 35.53 -0.20
N TYR A 328 -16.07 36.28 0.28
CA TYR A 328 -16.10 37.73 0.18
C TYR A 328 -15.05 38.38 1.08
N SER A 329 -14.34 39.35 0.51
CA SER A 329 -13.44 40.26 1.24
C SER A 329 -13.64 41.69 0.72
N LYS A 330 -13.91 42.62 1.63
CA LYS A 330 -14.13 44.02 1.29
C LYS A 330 -12.92 44.65 0.56
N THR A 331 -11.70 44.23 0.90
CA THR A 331 -10.47 44.71 0.24
C THR A 331 -10.28 44.18 -1.17
N CYS A 332 -11.03 43.16 -1.57
CA CYS A 332 -10.99 42.53 -2.88
C CYS A 332 -12.23 42.83 -3.73
N ASP A 333 -13.11 43.69 -3.25
CA ASP A 333 -14.31 44.15 -3.96
C ASP A 333 -14.11 45.60 -4.46
N TYR A 334 -13.48 45.72 -5.62
CA TYR A 334 -13.10 46.98 -6.22
C TYR A 334 -13.27 46.95 -7.75
N PRO A 335 -13.48 48.13 -8.41
CA PRO A 335 -13.51 48.22 -9.87
C PRO A 335 -12.13 48.03 -10.47
N ILE A 336 -12.07 47.36 -11.60
CA ILE A 336 -10.87 47.26 -12.45
C ILE A 336 -11.17 47.95 -13.78
N THR A 337 -10.27 48.88 -14.19
CA THR A 337 -10.32 49.49 -15.51
C THR A 337 -9.48 48.63 -16.46
N THR A 338 -10.10 48.15 -17.53
CA THR A 338 -9.41 47.39 -18.58
C THR A 338 -8.55 48.28 -19.45
N PRO A 339 -7.64 47.73 -20.27
CA PRO A 339 -6.85 48.54 -21.22
C PRO A 339 -7.68 49.31 -22.23
N SER A 340 -8.91 48.84 -22.56
CA SER A 340 -9.85 49.55 -23.43
C SER A 340 -10.56 50.74 -22.75
N GLY A 341 -10.38 50.91 -21.40
CA GLY A 341 -11.07 51.94 -20.62
C GLY A 341 -12.40 51.47 -19.99
N ARG A 342 -12.82 50.25 -20.24
CA ARG A 342 -14.03 49.68 -19.61
C ARG A 342 -13.80 49.40 -18.13
N VAL A 343 -14.80 49.76 -17.30
CA VAL A 343 -14.78 49.42 -15.87
C VAL A 343 -15.55 48.14 -15.63
N VAL A 344 -14.91 47.16 -14.99
CA VAL A 344 -15.49 45.87 -14.66
C VAL A 344 -15.48 45.63 -13.15
N TYR A 345 -16.50 44.94 -12.68
CA TYR A 345 -16.69 44.56 -11.28
C TYR A 345 -16.70 43.05 -11.14
N PRO A 346 -16.43 42.48 -9.97
CA PRO A 346 -16.67 41.06 -9.71
C PRO A 346 -18.16 40.73 -9.91
N THR A 347 -18.45 39.50 -10.31
CA THR A 347 -19.82 39.00 -10.40
C THR A 347 -20.52 39.11 -9.04
N LYS A 348 -21.80 39.49 -8.99
CA LYS A 348 -22.58 39.63 -7.76
C LYS A 348 -22.41 38.42 -6.85
N GLY A 349 -22.04 38.65 -5.60
CA GLY A 349 -21.77 37.61 -4.59
C GLY A 349 -20.34 37.01 -4.65
N ARG A 350 -19.45 37.61 -5.45
CA ARG A 350 -18.02 37.25 -5.52
C ARG A 350 -17.16 38.49 -5.33
N CYS A 351 -15.88 38.33 -5.06
CA CYS A 351 -14.86 39.39 -5.11
C CYS A 351 -13.64 38.86 -5.88
N TRP A 352 -12.70 39.78 -6.20
CA TRP A 352 -11.44 39.35 -6.78
C TRP A 352 -10.64 38.47 -5.80
N SER A 353 -9.82 37.58 -6.31
CA SER A 353 -8.98 36.71 -5.48
C SER A 353 -7.74 37.42 -4.91
N VAL A 354 -7.49 38.65 -5.35
CA VAL A 354 -6.34 39.47 -4.96
C VAL A 354 -6.78 40.90 -4.65
N ASN A 355 -6.05 41.58 -3.80
CA ASN A 355 -6.23 43.00 -3.51
C ASN A 355 -5.70 43.88 -4.68
N PRO A 356 -6.01 45.21 -4.71
CA PRO A 356 -5.58 46.09 -5.79
C PRO A 356 -4.08 46.14 -6.01
N GLN A 357 -3.28 46.12 -4.94
CA GLN A 357 -1.84 46.16 -5.03
C GLN A 357 -1.29 44.90 -5.75
N ARG A 358 -1.72 43.71 -5.29
CA ARG A 358 -1.30 42.45 -5.92
C ARG A 358 -1.82 42.32 -7.36
N PHE A 359 -3.00 42.87 -7.66
CA PHE A 359 -3.50 42.93 -9.04
C PHE A 359 -2.58 43.77 -9.94
N ALA A 360 -2.17 44.96 -9.49
CA ALA A 360 -1.24 45.81 -10.24
C ALA A 360 0.11 45.11 -10.50
N GLU A 361 0.64 44.39 -9.50
CA GLU A 361 1.86 43.59 -9.68
C GLU A 361 1.66 42.48 -10.74
N LEU A 362 0.54 41.76 -10.72
CA LEU A 362 0.23 40.74 -11.72
C LEU A 362 0.07 41.31 -13.14
N VAL A 363 -0.45 42.53 -13.28
CA VAL A 363 -0.49 43.24 -14.54
C VAL A 363 0.93 43.56 -15.02
N GLN A 364 1.78 44.13 -14.16
CA GLN A 364 3.18 44.40 -14.48
C GLN A 364 3.97 43.13 -14.84
N GLU A 365 3.71 42.04 -14.16
CA GLU A 365 4.28 40.72 -14.46
C GLU A 365 3.73 40.12 -15.78
N GLY A 366 2.78 40.76 -16.45
CA GLY A 366 2.12 40.25 -17.66
C GLY A 366 1.29 38.97 -17.39
N ARG A 367 0.80 38.80 -16.17
CA ARG A 367 0.04 37.60 -15.77
C ARG A 367 -1.47 37.75 -15.88
N ILE A 368 -1.95 38.91 -16.29
CA ILE A 368 -3.38 39.17 -16.50
C ILE A 368 -3.68 39.19 -18.00
N ASP A 369 -4.71 38.44 -18.39
CA ASP A 369 -5.25 38.45 -19.74
C ASP A 369 -6.55 39.23 -19.77
N PHE A 370 -6.61 40.25 -20.62
CA PHE A 370 -7.80 41.07 -20.93
C PHE A 370 -8.43 40.74 -22.28
N GLY A 371 -7.98 39.63 -22.93
CA GLY A 371 -8.36 39.30 -24.30
C GLY A 371 -7.63 40.11 -25.36
N GLU A 372 -7.86 39.78 -26.64
CA GLU A 372 -7.19 40.40 -27.78
C GLU A 372 -7.42 41.91 -27.87
N ASP A 373 -8.65 42.36 -27.61
CA ASP A 373 -9.04 43.78 -27.68
C ASP A 373 -8.80 44.53 -26.36
N GLY A 374 -8.29 43.85 -25.32
CA GLY A 374 -8.09 44.47 -24.01
C GLY A 374 -9.38 44.86 -23.27
N ASP A 375 -10.54 44.30 -23.64
CA ASP A 375 -11.87 44.67 -23.11
C ASP A 375 -12.54 43.56 -22.25
N LYS A 376 -11.93 42.38 -22.18
CA LYS A 376 -12.53 41.27 -21.42
C LYS A 376 -12.32 41.42 -19.90
N VAL A 377 -13.21 40.77 -19.13
CA VAL A 377 -13.04 40.62 -17.67
C VAL A 377 -11.66 39.97 -17.45
N PRO A 378 -10.82 40.52 -16.52
CA PRO A 378 -9.49 40.02 -16.30
C PRO A 378 -9.48 38.57 -15.86
N SER A 379 -8.58 37.79 -16.43
CA SER A 379 -8.31 36.40 -16.03
C SER A 379 -6.81 36.22 -15.76
N LEU A 380 -6.47 35.31 -14.85
CA LEU A 380 -5.08 35.02 -14.51
C LEU A 380 -4.50 34.00 -15.51
N LYS A 381 -3.32 34.31 -16.08
CA LYS A 381 -2.56 33.35 -16.88
C LYS A 381 -1.90 32.31 -15.96
N ARG A 382 -2.23 31.02 -16.16
CA ARG A 382 -1.60 29.88 -15.50
C ARG A 382 -0.70 29.17 -16.52
N PHE A 383 0.61 29.21 -16.30
CA PHE A 383 1.58 28.66 -17.25
C PHE A 383 1.72 27.15 -17.11
N LEU A 384 1.84 26.44 -18.24
CA LEU A 384 2.02 25.01 -18.30
C LEU A 384 3.29 24.55 -17.56
N ALA A 385 4.37 25.33 -17.65
CA ALA A 385 5.63 25.02 -16.99
C ALA A 385 5.50 25.00 -15.45
N GLU A 386 4.70 25.92 -14.89
CA GLU A 386 4.40 25.97 -13.46
C GLU A 386 3.54 24.75 -13.06
N ARG A 387 2.50 24.45 -13.84
CA ARG A 387 1.58 23.35 -13.59
C ARG A 387 2.22 21.97 -13.70
N LYS A 388 3.19 21.80 -14.61
CA LYS A 388 3.98 20.56 -14.72
C LYS A 388 4.77 20.26 -13.44
N ARG A 389 5.26 21.29 -12.75
CA ARG A 389 5.96 21.12 -11.46
C ARG A 389 5.01 20.73 -10.33
N GLU A 390 3.80 21.31 -10.33
CA GLU A 390 2.80 21.02 -9.31
C GLU A 390 2.13 19.64 -9.47
N GLY A 391 1.97 19.16 -10.72
CA GLY A 391 1.22 17.94 -11.04
C GLY A 391 -0.29 18.06 -10.79
N MET A 392 -1.01 16.97 -11.03
CA MET A 392 -2.46 16.86 -10.78
C MET A 392 -2.74 16.12 -9.48
N THR A 393 -3.76 16.55 -8.76
CA THR A 393 -4.32 15.79 -7.64
C THR A 393 -4.95 14.50 -8.18
N PRO A 394 -4.65 13.33 -7.60
CA PRO A 394 -5.30 12.08 -7.97
C PRO A 394 -6.78 12.09 -7.63
N THR A 395 -7.56 11.26 -8.32
CA THR A 395 -8.98 11.03 -8.08
C THR A 395 -9.21 9.61 -7.59
N THR A 396 -10.33 9.37 -6.91
CA THR A 396 -10.71 8.05 -6.41
C THR A 396 -11.24 7.10 -7.48
N LEU A 397 -11.58 7.61 -8.67
CA LEU A 397 -12.01 6.78 -9.80
C LEU A 397 -10.81 6.47 -10.69
N LEU A 398 -10.47 5.18 -10.78
CA LEU A 398 -9.37 4.66 -11.59
C LEU A 398 -9.94 4.01 -12.84
N PHE A 399 -10.13 4.80 -13.89
CA PHE A 399 -10.65 4.31 -15.16
C PHE A 399 -9.63 3.45 -15.89
N HIS A 400 -10.10 2.39 -16.56
CA HIS A 400 -9.26 1.45 -17.32
C HIS A 400 -8.35 2.14 -18.35
N LYS A 401 -8.82 3.22 -18.97
CA LYS A 401 -8.02 4.02 -19.94
C LYS A 401 -6.75 4.57 -19.31
N MET A 402 -6.80 4.90 -18.03
CA MET A 402 -5.67 5.48 -17.28
C MET A 402 -4.76 4.40 -16.70
N VAL A 403 -5.32 3.40 -16.05
CA VAL A 403 -4.57 2.42 -15.24
C VAL A 403 -4.61 0.99 -15.77
N GLY A 404 -5.28 0.73 -16.88
CA GLY A 404 -5.46 -0.62 -17.43
C GLY A 404 -6.62 -1.38 -16.78
N HIS A 405 -6.94 -2.53 -17.33
CA HIS A 405 -8.00 -3.44 -16.88
C HIS A 405 -7.48 -4.88 -16.77
N SER A 406 -8.25 -5.79 -16.18
CA SER A 406 -7.81 -7.18 -15.93
C SER A 406 -7.36 -7.93 -17.20
N LYS A 407 -8.05 -7.75 -18.34
CA LYS A 407 -7.61 -8.36 -19.60
C LYS A 407 -6.27 -7.84 -20.10
N GLU A 408 -5.98 -6.55 -19.85
CA GLU A 408 -4.68 -5.95 -20.22
C GLU A 408 -3.55 -6.62 -19.42
N GLY A 409 -3.71 -6.76 -18.09
CA GLY A 409 -2.73 -7.48 -17.27
C GLY A 409 -2.49 -8.91 -17.74
N ALA A 410 -3.56 -9.64 -18.12
CA ALA A 410 -3.44 -10.98 -18.68
C ALA A 410 -2.72 -10.99 -20.04
N GLN A 411 -2.97 -9.98 -20.91
CA GLN A 411 -2.31 -9.84 -22.20
C GLN A 411 -0.83 -9.48 -22.05
N GLU A 412 -0.49 -8.57 -21.12
CA GLU A 412 0.89 -8.19 -20.79
C GLU A 412 1.69 -9.42 -20.36
N LEU A 413 1.15 -10.22 -19.42
CA LEU A 413 1.81 -11.43 -18.94
C LEU A 413 1.91 -12.48 -20.05
N LYS A 414 0.83 -12.70 -20.81
CA LYS A 414 0.82 -13.66 -21.91
C LYS A 414 1.88 -13.34 -22.98
N ALA A 415 2.03 -12.06 -23.32
CA ALA A 415 3.04 -11.62 -24.29
C ALA A 415 4.47 -11.79 -23.74
N LEU A 416 4.67 -11.59 -22.45
CA LEU A 416 5.98 -11.73 -21.81
C LEU A 416 6.38 -13.21 -21.60
N MET A 417 5.40 -14.08 -21.29
CA MET A 417 5.64 -15.48 -20.89
C MET A 417 5.37 -16.49 -22.02
N ASP A 418 4.99 -16.01 -23.22
CA ASP A 418 4.60 -16.83 -24.38
C ASP A 418 3.39 -17.74 -24.11
N GLY A 419 2.55 -17.40 -23.11
CA GLY A 419 1.36 -18.18 -22.76
C GLY A 419 0.57 -17.60 -21.59
N GLY A 420 -0.66 -18.10 -21.40
CA GLY A 420 -1.53 -17.74 -20.28
C GLY A 420 -1.23 -18.59 -19.04
N VAL A 421 -0.09 -18.35 -18.39
CA VAL A 421 0.44 -19.19 -17.30
C VAL A 421 -0.07 -18.81 -15.92
N PHE A 422 -0.83 -17.70 -15.79
CA PHE A 422 -1.37 -17.22 -14.53
C PHE A 422 -2.70 -16.49 -14.75
N ASP A 423 -3.66 -16.73 -13.87
CA ASP A 423 -4.99 -16.13 -13.94
C ASP A 423 -5.07 -14.80 -13.19
N GLY A 424 -5.66 -13.79 -13.83
CA GLY A 424 -6.02 -12.52 -13.21
C GLY A 424 -4.86 -11.62 -12.75
N PRO A 425 -3.70 -11.59 -13.45
CA PRO A 425 -2.63 -10.66 -13.05
C PRO A 425 -3.12 -9.21 -13.16
N LYS A 426 -2.72 -8.37 -12.19
CA LYS A 426 -3.01 -6.94 -12.25
C LYS A 426 -2.22 -6.28 -13.39
N PRO A 427 -2.77 -5.24 -14.08
CA PRO A 427 -2.05 -4.53 -15.12
C PRO A 427 -0.89 -3.72 -14.53
N VAL A 428 0.24 -3.70 -15.22
CA VAL A 428 1.45 -2.98 -14.78
C VAL A 428 1.18 -1.48 -14.60
N ARG A 429 0.34 -0.88 -15.46
CA ARG A 429 -0.04 0.53 -15.36
C ARG A 429 -0.73 0.87 -14.05
N LEU A 430 -1.55 -0.03 -13.49
CA LEU A 430 -2.18 0.17 -12.18
C LEU A 430 -1.11 0.29 -11.09
N LEU A 431 -0.20 -0.67 -11.02
CA LEU A 431 0.86 -0.67 -10.01
C LEU A 431 1.75 0.57 -10.15
N ARG A 432 2.09 0.98 -11.37
CA ARG A 432 2.86 2.20 -11.62
C ARG A 432 2.14 3.47 -11.17
N HIS A 433 0.83 3.52 -11.35
CA HIS A 433 0.00 4.59 -10.80
C HIS A 433 0.08 4.63 -9.27
N LEU A 434 -0.05 3.49 -8.61
CA LEU A 434 0.07 3.39 -7.15
C LEU A 434 1.48 3.75 -6.65
N LEU A 435 2.56 3.36 -7.37
CA LEU A 435 3.93 3.79 -7.07
C LEU A 435 4.05 5.33 -7.08
N THR A 436 3.41 5.99 -8.07
CA THR A 436 3.36 7.46 -8.13
C THR A 436 2.62 8.03 -6.92
N LEU A 437 1.47 7.47 -6.53
CA LEU A 437 0.70 7.94 -5.37
C LEU A 437 1.46 7.76 -4.06
N ALA A 438 2.25 6.71 -3.93
CA ALA A 438 3.11 6.46 -2.77
C ALA A 438 4.23 7.49 -2.62
N ASN A 439 4.45 8.34 -3.62
CA ASN A 439 5.48 9.38 -3.63
C ASN A 439 6.88 8.82 -3.33
N LEU A 440 7.24 7.75 -4.07
CA LEU A 440 8.55 7.12 -3.93
C LEU A 440 9.63 8.05 -4.48
N ASP A 441 10.73 8.18 -3.73
CA ASP A 441 11.90 8.93 -4.19
C ASP A 441 12.65 8.13 -5.29
N PRO A 442 12.73 8.64 -6.52
CA PRO A 442 13.47 7.95 -7.58
C PRO A 442 14.96 7.78 -7.27
N GLN A 443 15.56 8.76 -6.62
CA GLN A 443 17.00 8.76 -6.29
C GLN A 443 17.30 8.10 -4.95
N GLY A 444 16.28 7.90 -4.13
CA GLY A 444 16.37 7.15 -2.89
C GLY A 444 16.42 5.63 -3.12
N SER A 445 16.50 4.91 -2.02
CA SER A 445 16.42 3.44 -2.01
C SER A 445 15.11 2.97 -1.39
N ASP A 446 14.00 3.63 -1.73
CA ASP A 446 12.67 3.28 -1.23
C ASP A 446 12.30 1.84 -1.54
N ILE A 447 11.73 1.16 -0.56
CA ILE A 447 11.38 -0.26 -0.66
C ILE A 447 9.88 -0.40 -0.83
N VAL A 448 9.50 -1.20 -1.83
CA VAL A 448 8.14 -1.66 -2.09
C VAL A 448 8.03 -3.12 -1.65
N LEU A 449 7.13 -3.41 -0.72
CA LEU A 449 6.84 -4.77 -0.24
C LEU A 449 5.52 -5.25 -0.82
N ASP A 450 5.51 -6.47 -1.36
CA ASP A 450 4.31 -7.18 -1.76
C ASP A 450 4.38 -8.62 -1.25
N PHE A 451 3.52 -8.93 -0.26
CA PHE A 451 3.53 -10.26 0.37
C PHE A 451 2.37 -11.18 -0.08
N PHE A 452 1.72 -10.80 -1.19
CA PHE A 452 0.82 -11.61 -2.00
C PHE A 452 1.20 -11.43 -3.48
N SER A 453 2.46 -11.65 -3.81
CA SER A 453 3.04 -11.16 -5.07
C SER A 453 2.53 -11.84 -6.33
N GLY A 454 1.88 -12.99 -6.22
CA GLY A 454 1.32 -13.72 -7.35
C GLY A 454 2.34 -13.89 -8.49
N SER A 455 2.01 -13.38 -9.66
CA SER A 455 2.89 -13.39 -10.82
C SER A 455 3.96 -12.27 -10.83
N ALA A 456 4.22 -11.59 -9.72
CA ALA A 456 5.24 -10.55 -9.56
C ALA A 456 5.03 -9.26 -10.40
N THR A 457 3.78 -8.83 -10.59
CA THR A 457 3.47 -7.57 -11.31
C THR A 457 4.10 -6.35 -10.62
N THR A 458 4.16 -6.35 -9.30
CA THR A 458 4.77 -5.27 -8.50
C THR A 458 6.26 -5.10 -8.82
N ALA A 459 7.02 -6.21 -8.95
CA ALA A 459 8.42 -6.14 -9.36
C ALA A 459 8.58 -5.53 -10.75
N GLU A 460 7.78 -5.97 -11.73
CA GLU A 460 7.80 -5.40 -13.07
C GLU A 460 7.53 -3.89 -13.06
N ALA A 461 6.54 -3.44 -12.29
CA ALA A 461 6.21 -2.03 -12.18
C ALA A 461 7.38 -1.20 -11.62
N VAL A 462 8.06 -1.69 -10.57
CA VAL A 462 9.24 -1.05 -9.97
C VAL A 462 10.41 -1.02 -10.96
N MET A 463 10.71 -2.14 -11.61
CA MET A 463 11.81 -2.24 -12.57
C MET A 463 11.63 -1.30 -13.77
N ARG A 464 10.40 -1.24 -14.32
CA ARG A 464 10.08 -0.32 -15.42
C ARG A 464 10.15 1.14 -14.98
N ALA A 465 9.68 1.48 -13.78
CA ALA A 465 9.80 2.83 -13.24
C ALA A 465 11.27 3.25 -13.11
N ASN A 466 12.12 2.40 -12.55
CA ASN A 466 13.56 2.66 -12.44
C ASN A 466 14.24 2.81 -13.82
N ALA A 467 13.84 1.99 -14.81
CA ALA A 467 14.40 2.08 -16.15
C ALA A 467 14.04 3.39 -16.86
N GLU A 468 12.87 3.97 -16.56
CA GLU A 468 12.38 5.21 -17.20
C GLU A 468 12.98 6.47 -16.60
N ASP A 469 13.12 6.51 -15.27
CA ASP A 469 13.58 7.72 -14.58
C ASP A 469 15.00 7.61 -14.01
N GLY A 470 15.70 6.48 -14.25
CA GLY A 470 17.01 6.20 -13.69
C GLY A 470 17.01 6.00 -12.18
N GLY A 471 15.86 5.60 -11.64
CA GLY A 471 15.67 5.42 -10.20
C GLY A 471 16.31 4.16 -9.64
N ASN A 472 16.37 4.10 -8.31
CA ASN A 472 16.98 2.99 -7.54
C ASN A 472 16.02 2.41 -6.48
N ARG A 473 14.71 2.39 -6.79
CA ARG A 473 13.71 1.77 -5.92
C ARG A 473 13.93 0.27 -5.87
N ARG A 474 13.66 -0.32 -4.73
CA ARG A 474 13.81 -1.75 -4.48
C ARG A 474 12.47 -2.41 -4.23
N PHE A 475 12.40 -3.72 -4.45
CA PHE A 475 11.23 -4.50 -4.08
C PHE A 475 11.60 -5.69 -3.18
N ILE A 476 10.65 -6.06 -2.33
CA ILE A 476 10.64 -7.33 -1.59
C ILE A 476 9.32 -7.99 -1.93
N LEU A 477 9.38 -9.19 -2.51
CA LEU A 477 8.21 -9.98 -2.83
C LEU A 477 8.18 -11.23 -1.95
N VAL A 478 6.98 -11.61 -1.52
CA VAL A 478 6.75 -12.87 -0.82
C VAL A 478 5.64 -13.61 -1.53
N GLN A 479 5.85 -14.89 -1.81
CA GLN A 479 4.86 -15.77 -2.42
C GLN A 479 4.93 -17.17 -1.82
N PHE A 480 3.77 -17.70 -1.48
CA PHE A 480 3.65 -19.11 -1.14
C PHE A 480 3.82 -19.97 -2.40
N PRO A 481 4.63 -21.05 -2.38
CA PRO A 481 4.86 -21.90 -3.54
C PRO A 481 3.67 -22.84 -3.82
N GLU A 482 2.51 -22.25 -4.11
CA GLU A 482 1.30 -22.97 -4.49
C GLU A 482 1.52 -23.72 -5.79
N LEU A 483 1.19 -25.00 -5.81
CA LEU A 483 1.39 -25.84 -6.99
C LEU A 483 0.45 -25.42 -8.13
N CYS A 484 0.98 -25.38 -9.33
CA CYS A 484 0.19 -25.17 -10.54
C CYS A 484 -0.77 -26.35 -10.72
N ALA A 485 -2.02 -26.05 -11.07
CA ALA A 485 -3.03 -27.08 -11.29
C ALA A 485 -2.57 -28.08 -12.36
N LYS A 486 -2.91 -29.36 -12.13
CA LYS A 486 -2.62 -30.41 -13.10
C LYS A 486 -3.21 -30.08 -14.46
N ASP A 487 -2.44 -30.30 -15.52
CA ASP A 487 -2.80 -30.03 -16.92
C ASP A 487 -3.11 -28.55 -17.22
N SER A 488 -2.76 -27.62 -16.30
CA SER A 488 -2.86 -26.19 -16.55
C SER A 488 -1.85 -25.69 -17.57
N PRO A 489 -2.10 -24.55 -18.26
CA PRO A 489 -1.11 -23.95 -19.15
C PRO A 489 0.24 -23.66 -18.46
N ALA A 490 0.24 -23.34 -17.18
CA ALA A 490 1.44 -23.14 -16.38
C ALA A 490 2.25 -24.43 -16.26
N GLN A 491 1.61 -25.55 -15.90
CA GLN A 491 2.28 -26.84 -15.78
C GLN A 491 2.79 -27.34 -17.14
N GLN A 492 2.01 -27.17 -18.22
CA GLN A 492 2.43 -27.50 -19.59
C GLN A 492 3.63 -26.67 -20.04
N ALA A 493 3.77 -25.44 -19.58
CA ALA A 493 4.93 -24.57 -19.78
C ALA A 493 6.14 -24.92 -18.90
N GLY A 494 6.02 -25.92 -18.01
CA GLY A 494 7.09 -26.41 -17.16
C GLY A 494 7.16 -25.77 -15.77
N TYR A 495 6.21 -24.91 -15.38
CA TYR A 495 6.16 -24.30 -14.05
C TYR A 495 5.47 -25.24 -13.06
N LEU A 496 6.16 -25.58 -11.97
CA LEU A 496 5.63 -26.45 -10.93
C LEU A 496 4.75 -25.69 -9.93
N ASN A 497 5.09 -24.43 -9.67
CA ASN A 497 4.38 -23.58 -8.72
C ASN A 497 4.37 -22.10 -9.16
N ILE A 498 3.57 -21.28 -8.46
CA ILE A 498 3.39 -19.85 -8.77
C ILE A 498 4.69 -19.06 -8.62
N CYS A 499 5.57 -19.43 -7.67
CA CYS A 499 6.84 -18.72 -7.46
C CYS A 499 7.75 -18.80 -8.70
N GLU A 500 7.75 -19.92 -9.42
CA GLU A 500 8.54 -20.07 -10.65
C GLU A 500 8.06 -19.10 -11.74
N ILE A 501 6.74 -18.89 -11.85
CA ILE A 501 6.15 -17.91 -12.77
C ILE A 501 6.61 -16.50 -12.40
N GLY A 502 6.54 -16.13 -11.12
CA GLY A 502 6.96 -14.81 -10.63
C GLY A 502 8.44 -14.54 -10.88
N LYS A 503 9.31 -15.51 -10.57
CA LYS A 503 10.76 -15.41 -10.80
C LYS A 503 11.08 -15.28 -12.30
N GLU A 504 10.43 -16.06 -13.14
CA GLU A 504 10.63 -16.01 -14.58
C GLU A 504 10.15 -14.68 -15.18
N ARG A 505 9.01 -14.15 -14.71
CA ARG A 505 8.57 -12.80 -15.10
C ARG A 505 9.64 -11.76 -14.80
N ILE A 506 10.21 -11.76 -13.60
CA ILE A 506 11.29 -10.84 -13.21
C ILE A 506 12.49 -10.97 -14.15
N ARG A 507 12.93 -12.20 -14.48
CA ARG A 507 14.07 -12.45 -15.37
C ARG A 507 13.81 -11.91 -16.78
N ARG A 508 12.63 -12.17 -17.35
CA ARG A 508 12.25 -11.70 -18.69
C ARG A 508 12.12 -10.19 -18.77
N VAL A 509 11.54 -9.56 -17.74
CA VAL A 509 11.45 -8.10 -17.65
C VAL A 509 12.84 -7.47 -17.58
N ALA A 510 13.75 -8.02 -16.75
CA ALA A 510 15.12 -7.56 -16.66
C ALA A 510 15.85 -7.65 -18.01
N ALA A 511 15.68 -8.77 -18.73
CA ALA A 511 16.27 -8.97 -20.05
C ALA A 511 15.71 -7.97 -21.09
N ALA A 512 14.39 -7.75 -21.10
CA ALA A 512 13.74 -6.79 -21.99
C ALA A 512 14.21 -5.34 -21.75
N ILE A 513 14.33 -4.94 -20.48
CA ILE A 513 14.84 -3.62 -20.10
C ILE A 513 16.29 -3.45 -20.55
N ALA A 514 17.15 -4.45 -20.29
CA ALA A 514 18.55 -4.41 -20.70
C ALA A 514 18.73 -4.33 -22.23
N TYR A 515 17.90 -5.04 -22.98
CA TYR A 515 17.88 -4.98 -24.43
C TYR A 515 17.50 -3.60 -24.94
N ASN A 516 16.41 -3.02 -24.42
CA ASN A 516 15.95 -1.68 -24.81
C ASN A 516 16.97 -0.58 -24.49
N LEU A 517 17.64 -0.66 -23.33
CA LEU A 517 18.70 0.28 -22.96
C LEU A 517 19.90 0.20 -23.91
N LYS A 518 20.29 -0.99 -24.37
CA LYS A 518 21.33 -1.19 -25.38
C LYS A 518 20.92 -0.57 -26.72
N CYS A 519 19.72 -0.84 -27.18
CA CYS A 519 19.19 -0.28 -28.43
C CYS A 519 19.14 1.26 -28.37
N THR A 520 18.67 1.85 -27.25
CA THR A 520 18.62 3.30 -27.09
C THR A 520 20.04 3.93 -27.12
N LYS A 521 21.02 3.31 -26.47
CA LYS A 521 22.42 3.77 -26.53
C LYS A 521 23.02 3.65 -27.93
N MET A 522 22.65 2.64 -28.71
CA MET A 522 23.06 2.51 -30.11
C MET A 522 22.44 3.58 -31.00
N VAL A 523 21.20 3.98 -30.74
CA VAL A 523 20.51 5.06 -31.48
C VAL A 523 21.04 6.45 -31.11
N GLN A 524 21.42 6.67 -29.83
CA GLN A 524 22.01 7.92 -29.35
C GLN A 524 23.51 8.03 -29.66
N GLY A 525 24.22 6.94 -29.82
CA GLY A 525 25.59 6.88 -30.32
C GLY A 525 25.58 7.02 -31.83
N GLY A 526 25.51 8.25 -32.32
CA GLY A 526 25.30 8.62 -33.70
C GLY A 526 26.02 7.73 -34.72
N VAL A 527 25.31 7.40 -35.78
CA VAL A 527 25.85 6.85 -37.02
C VAL A 527 26.89 7.82 -37.54
N ARG A 528 28.17 7.59 -37.26
CA ARG A 528 29.24 8.07 -38.08
C ARG A 528 29.27 7.14 -39.30
N GLY A 529 28.63 7.60 -40.37
CA GLY A 529 28.81 6.98 -41.66
C GLY A 529 30.29 7.03 -42.09
N PHE A 530 30.76 5.91 -42.54
CA PHE A 530 31.82 5.83 -43.53
C PHE A 530 31.21 5.27 -44.80
#